data_81583ac166a9881dbdf1fbfd014bc89a
#
_entry.id   81583ac166a9881dbdf1fbfd014bc89a
#
_cell.length_a   1.000
_cell.length_b   1.000
_cell.length_c   1.000
_cell.angle_alpha   90.00
_cell.angle_beta   90.00
_cell.angle_gamma   90.00
#
_symmetry.space_group_name_H-M   'P 1'
#
loop_
_entity.id
_entity.type
_entity.pdbx_description
1 polymer ?
#
loop_
_entity_poly.entity_id
_entity_poly.type
_entity_poly.pdbx_seq_one_letter_code
_entity_poly.pdbx_strand_id
1 'polypeptide(L)'
;MKGIILAGGSGTRLYPLTQITSKQLLPVYDKPMIYYPLTTLMLAGVRDILIISTPRDLPRFQSLLGDGARFGLRLSYKEQPSPDGLAQAFILGADFIGDDCCCMVLGDNIFYGAGLRRLLQSAVENAEQNHRATVFGYHVEDPGRFGIVEFDRENRVVSLEEKPAVPKSNYAVTGLYFYDNRCVDYADGLTPSARGELEITDLNRLYLQAGDLDVKLLGRGYAWLDTGTTDSLLEAGNFVRTIQHQQGVEISSPEEVAYINGWITADDLAAAAKTYGKSAYGAYLQAVVRGEIQY
;
A
#
# COMPACT_ATOMS: atom_id res chain seq x y z
N MET A 1 -4.69 -14.89 3.16
CA MET A 1 -4.44 -13.80 2.18
C MET A 1 -2.96 -13.53 2.02
N LYS A 2 -2.49 -13.31 0.80
CA LYS A 2 -1.14 -12.86 0.44
C LYS A 2 -1.14 -11.35 0.19
N GLY A 3 0.02 -10.71 0.39
CA GLY A 3 0.19 -9.28 0.12
C GLY A 3 1.22 -9.00 -0.96
N ILE A 4 0.99 -8.00 -1.78
CA ILE A 4 1.97 -7.49 -2.75
C ILE A 4 2.24 -6.02 -2.44
N ILE A 5 3.52 -5.63 -2.38
CA ILE A 5 3.93 -4.23 -2.44
C ILE A 5 4.57 -4.01 -3.81
N LEU A 6 3.92 -3.22 -4.65
CA LEU A 6 4.47 -2.86 -5.94
C LEU A 6 5.35 -1.60 -5.77
N ALA A 7 6.65 -1.82 -5.75
CA ALA A 7 7.70 -0.81 -5.55
C ALA A 7 8.57 -0.63 -6.80
N GLY A 8 7.96 -0.78 -7.97
CA GLY A 8 8.59 -0.59 -9.27
C GLY A 8 8.52 0.86 -9.77
N GLY A 9 8.85 1.02 -11.05
CA GLY A 9 8.80 2.30 -11.75
C GLY A 9 10.09 3.11 -11.69
N SER A 10 10.29 3.98 -12.69
CA SER A 10 11.52 4.75 -12.88
C SER A 10 11.66 5.97 -11.95
N GLY A 11 10.56 6.41 -11.33
CA GLY A 11 10.55 7.57 -10.43
C GLY A 11 10.98 8.90 -11.07
N THR A 12 10.89 9.04 -12.40
CA THR A 12 11.42 10.20 -13.15
C THR A 12 10.84 11.54 -12.73
N ARG A 13 9.59 11.55 -12.25
CA ARG A 13 8.94 12.77 -11.73
C ARG A 13 9.61 13.34 -10.47
N LEU A 14 10.44 12.53 -9.80
CA LEU A 14 11.22 12.92 -8.62
C LEU A 14 12.70 13.15 -8.91
N TYR A 15 13.13 13.22 -10.17
CA TYR A 15 14.50 13.57 -10.50
C TYR A 15 14.86 14.97 -9.98
N PRO A 16 16.08 15.16 -9.43
CA PRO A 16 17.23 14.21 -9.39
C PRO A 16 17.24 13.24 -8.20
N LEU A 17 16.27 13.27 -7.27
CA LEU A 17 16.27 12.46 -6.04
C LEU A 17 16.34 10.95 -6.31
N THR A 18 15.72 10.50 -7.39
CA THR A 18 15.60 9.07 -7.75
C THR A 18 16.61 8.60 -8.80
N GLN A 19 17.62 9.41 -9.13
CA GLN A 19 18.65 8.98 -10.10
C GLN A 19 19.47 7.76 -9.65
N ILE A 20 19.69 7.62 -8.35
CA ILE A 20 20.51 6.55 -7.76
C ILE A 20 19.76 5.63 -6.81
N THR A 21 18.47 5.88 -6.55
CA THR A 21 17.68 5.08 -5.61
C THR A 21 16.22 5.00 -6.06
N SER A 22 15.54 3.93 -5.64
CA SER A 22 14.08 3.83 -5.78
C SER A 22 13.36 4.93 -5.01
N LYS A 23 12.24 5.43 -5.55
CA LYS A 23 11.36 6.37 -4.87
C LYS A 23 10.95 5.87 -3.48
N GLN A 24 10.61 4.60 -3.38
CA GLN A 24 10.11 3.99 -2.15
C GLN A 24 11.18 3.82 -1.05
N LEU A 25 12.44 4.09 -1.37
CA LEU A 25 13.55 4.17 -0.41
C LEU A 25 13.85 5.60 0.05
N LEU A 26 13.25 6.62 -0.57
CA LEU A 26 13.36 8.00 -0.09
C LEU A 26 12.69 8.13 1.29
N PRO A 27 13.20 9.01 2.14
CA PRO A 27 12.57 9.26 3.44
C PRO A 27 11.25 10.02 3.27
N VAL A 28 10.25 9.60 4.05
CA VAL A 28 9.06 10.40 4.33
C VAL A 28 9.13 10.74 5.81
N TYR A 29 9.56 11.93 6.11
CA TYR A 29 9.91 12.46 7.42
C TYR A 29 11.07 11.66 8.08
N ASP A 30 10.80 10.63 8.86
CA ASP A 30 11.73 9.95 9.76
C ASP A 30 12.06 8.50 9.37
N LYS A 31 11.40 7.96 8.35
CA LYS A 31 11.59 6.57 7.91
C LYS A 31 11.47 6.40 6.39
N PRO A 32 12.00 5.30 5.82
CA PRO A 32 11.85 5.02 4.40
C PRO A 32 10.38 4.88 3.99
N MET A 33 10.02 5.41 2.82
CA MET A 33 8.65 5.38 2.30
C MET A 33 8.02 3.99 2.30
N ILE A 34 8.79 2.94 2.00
CA ILE A 34 8.30 1.55 1.96
C ILE A 34 7.70 1.05 3.29
N TYR A 35 8.05 1.68 4.43
CA TYR A 35 7.51 1.30 5.74
C TYR A 35 6.01 1.58 5.85
N TYR A 36 5.52 2.60 5.15
CA TYR A 36 4.10 2.97 5.17
C TYR A 36 3.20 1.91 4.51
N PRO A 37 3.42 1.53 3.24
CA PRO A 37 2.64 0.45 2.63
C PRO A 37 2.87 -0.91 3.32
N LEU A 38 4.08 -1.20 3.80
CA LEU A 38 4.34 -2.40 4.59
C LEU A 38 3.43 -2.47 5.83
N THR A 39 3.37 -1.38 6.59
CA THR A 39 2.53 -1.28 7.78
C THR A 39 1.05 -1.33 7.44
N THR A 40 0.63 -0.77 6.29
CA THR A 40 -0.75 -0.87 5.82
C THR A 40 -1.18 -2.33 5.64
N LEU A 41 -0.34 -3.17 5.02
CA LEU A 41 -0.62 -4.61 4.91
C LEU A 41 -0.59 -5.32 6.27
N MET A 42 0.32 -4.93 7.16
CA MET A 42 0.38 -5.47 8.53
C MET A 42 -0.88 -5.13 9.35
N LEU A 43 -1.44 -3.94 9.19
CA LEU A 43 -2.71 -3.53 9.80
C LEU A 43 -3.90 -4.36 9.28
N ALA A 44 -3.85 -4.78 8.02
CA ALA A 44 -4.81 -5.72 7.44
C ALA A 44 -4.67 -7.15 7.98
N GLY A 45 -3.58 -7.45 8.71
CA GLY A 45 -3.30 -8.80 9.22
C GLY A 45 -2.47 -9.67 8.28
N VAL A 46 -1.94 -9.12 7.19
CA VAL A 46 -1.18 -9.85 6.17
C VAL A 46 0.26 -10.04 6.61
N ARG A 47 0.75 -11.30 6.59
CA ARG A 47 2.11 -11.67 7.03
C ARG A 47 3.01 -12.19 5.91
N ASP A 48 2.43 -12.76 4.85
CA ASP A 48 3.16 -13.20 3.65
C ASP A 48 3.10 -12.08 2.62
N ILE A 49 4.24 -11.45 2.34
CA ILE A 49 4.29 -10.25 1.48
C ILE A 49 5.37 -10.42 0.42
N LEU A 50 4.98 -10.21 -0.83
CA LEU A 50 5.88 -10.14 -1.98
C LEU A 50 6.18 -8.67 -2.30
N ILE A 51 7.47 -8.33 -2.34
CA ILE A 51 7.93 -7.02 -2.81
C ILE A 51 8.37 -7.16 -4.27
N ILE A 52 7.68 -6.45 -5.15
CA ILE A 52 7.98 -6.40 -6.57
C ILE A 52 8.67 -5.07 -6.87
N SER A 53 9.88 -5.13 -7.43
CA SER A 53 10.65 -3.93 -7.77
C SER A 53 11.53 -4.15 -9.00
N THR A 54 12.17 -3.06 -9.47
CA THR A 54 13.11 -3.16 -10.58
C THR A 54 14.31 -4.03 -10.22
N PRO A 55 14.97 -4.69 -11.18
CA PRO A 55 16.20 -5.47 -10.93
C PRO A 55 17.30 -4.65 -10.25
N ARG A 56 17.37 -3.35 -10.55
CA ARG A 56 18.34 -2.41 -9.98
C ARG A 56 18.11 -2.15 -8.49
N ASP A 57 16.86 -2.00 -8.08
CA ASP A 57 16.51 -1.53 -6.74
C ASP A 57 16.13 -2.67 -5.78
N LEU A 58 15.73 -3.84 -6.29
CA LEU A 58 15.32 -5.00 -5.51
C LEU A 58 16.36 -5.42 -4.44
N PRO A 59 17.70 -5.46 -4.73
CA PRO A 59 18.69 -5.79 -3.72
C PRO A 59 18.74 -4.82 -2.53
N ARG A 60 18.35 -3.56 -2.75
CA ARG A 60 18.29 -2.54 -1.68
C ARG A 60 17.12 -2.79 -0.75
N PHE A 61 15.94 -3.19 -1.28
CA PHE A 61 14.81 -3.61 -0.46
C PHE A 61 15.15 -4.85 0.35
N GLN A 62 15.83 -5.84 -0.25
CA GLN A 62 16.31 -7.03 0.45
C GLN A 62 17.28 -6.66 1.59
N SER A 63 18.21 -5.74 1.33
CA SER A 63 19.15 -5.26 2.35
C SER A 63 18.45 -4.51 3.49
N LEU A 64 17.42 -3.71 3.18
CA LEU A 64 16.68 -2.93 4.18
C LEU A 64 15.75 -3.80 5.03
N LEU A 65 15.00 -4.71 4.43
CA LEU A 65 13.87 -5.40 5.05
C LEU A 65 14.21 -6.86 5.44
N GLY A 66 15.25 -7.45 4.84
CA GLY A 66 15.64 -8.85 5.07
C GLY A 66 14.57 -9.82 4.63
N ASP A 67 14.42 -10.90 5.36
CA ASP A 67 13.36 -11.91 5.18
C ASP A 67 12.04 -11.54 5.89
N GLY A 68 12.00 -10.40 6.59
CA GLY A 68 10.84 -9.92 7.33
C GLY A 68 10.72 -10.47 8.75
N ALA A 69 11.57 -11.42 9.16
CA ALA A 69 11.45 -12.08 10.47
C ALA A 69 11.45 -11.09 11.64
N ARG A 70 12.23 -10.00 11.56
CA ARG A 70 12.24 -8.95 12.60
C ARG A 70 10.90 -8.23 12.80
N PHE A 71 10.00 -8.32 11.84
CA PHE A 71 8.64 -7.77 11.89
C PHE A 71 7.58 -8.89 12.06
N GLY A 72 7.99 -10.14 12.30
CA GLY A 72 7.11 -11.29 12.33
C GLY A 72 6.44 -11.59 10.97
N LEU A 73 7.06 -11.15 9.88
CA LEU A 73 6.61 -11.32 8.49
C LEU A 73 7.43 -12.40 7.77
N ARG A 74 6.92 -12.83 6.63
CA ARG A 74 7.65 -13.59 5.61
C ARG A 74 7.69 -12.75 4.33
N LEU A 75 8.86 -12.21 4.00
CA LEU A 75 9.05 -11.38 2.82
C LEU A 75 9.66 -12.20 1.69
N SER A 76 9.06 -12.09 0.52
CA SER A 76 9.57 -12.59 -0.75
C SER A 76 9.84 -11.43 -1.70
N TYR A 77 10.65 -11.66 -2.72
CA TYR A 77 11.11 -10.61 -3.63
C TYR A 77 11.03 -11.08 -5.06
N LYS A 78 10.51 -10.23 -5.96
CA LYS A 78 10.40 -10.54 -7.39
C LYS A 78 10.81 -9.32 -8.21
N GLU A 79 11.56 -9.58 -9.27
CA GLU A 79 11.92 -8.52 -10.23
C GLU A 79 10.76 -8.21 -11.16
N GLN A 80 10.55 -6.91 -11.42
CA GLN A 80 9.74 -6.38 -12.51
C GLN A 80 10.70 -5.81 -13.57
N PRO A 81 10.96 -6.53 -14.65
CA PRO A 81 11.94 -6.10 -15.68
C PRO A 81 11.51 -4.84 -16.42
N SER A 82 10.21 -4.69 -16.68
CA SER A 82 9.59 -3.54 -17.33
C SER A 82 8.32 -3.11 -16.63
N PRO A 83 7.99 -1.81 -16.57
CA PRO A 83 6.81 -1.28 -15.90
C PRO A 83 5.57 -1.37 -16.82
N ASP A 84 5.10 -2.57 -17.12
CA ASP A 84 4.04 -2.82 -18.09
C ASP A 84 2.62 -2.66 -17.49
N GLY A 85 2.49 -1.93 -16.40
CA GLY A 85 1.23 -1.61 -15.72
C GLY A 85 1.10 -2.24 -14.33
N LEU A 86 0.09 -1.77 -13.57
CA LEU A 86 -0.09 -2.21 -12.19
C LEU A 86 -0.61 -3.65 -12.11
N ALA A 87 -1.48 -4.06 -13.03
CA ALA A 87 -2.04 -5.41 -13.04
C ALA A 87 -0.99 -6.49 -13.34
N GLN A 88 0.15 -6.15 -13.97
CA GLN A 88 1.29 -7.05 -14.16
C GLN A 88 1.78 -7.68 -12.82
N ALA A 89 1.59 -6.97 -11.70
CA ALA A 89 2.00 -7.47 -10.39
C ALA A 89 1.37 -8.82 -10.03
N PHE A 90 0.13 -9.07 -10.44
CA PHE A 90 -0.57 -10.34 -10.19
C PHE A 90 -0.03 -11.48 -11.07
N ILE A 91 0.34 -11.18 -12.31
CA ILE A 91 0.99 -12.14 -13.23
C ILE A 91 2.37 -12.52 -12.69
N LEU A 92 3.19 -11.53 -12.33
CA LEU A 92 4.51 -11.77 -11.72
C LEU A 92 4.42 -12.50 -10.38
N GLY A 93 3.38 -12.23 -9.62
CA GLY A 93 3.13 -12.81 -8.31
C GLY A 93 2.33 -14.12 -8.32
N ALA A 94 1.94 -14.67 -9.48
CA ALA A 94 1.03 -15.80 -9.58
C ALA A 94 1.46 -17.01 -8.73
N ASP A 95 2.74 -17.43 -8.84
CA ASP A 95 3.29 -18.55 -8.05
C ASP A 95 3.28 -18.26 -6.54
N PHE A 96 3.48 -16.99 -6.13
CA PHE A 96 3.45 -16.57 -4.73
C PHE A 96 2.01 -16.54 -4.19
N ILE A 97 1.07 -16.06 -4.99
CA ILE A 97 -0.35 -15.99 -4.64
C ILE A 97 -0.91 -17.41 -4.51
N GLY A 98 -0.61 -18.29 -5.48
CA GLY A 98 -1.17 -19.65 -5.53
C GLY A 98 -2.70 -19.60 -5.51
N ASP A 99 -3.32 -20.36 -4.61
CA ASP A 99 -4.78 -20.43 -4.45
C ASP A 99 -5.34 -19.41 -3.43
N ASP A 100 -4.49 -18.54 -2.88
CA ASP A 100 -4.88 -17.58 -1.85
C ASP A 100 -5.53 -16.31 -2.46
N CYS A 101 -6.35 -15.62 -1.65
CA CYS A 101 -6.73 -14.24 -1.92
C CYS A 101 -5.51 -13.33 -1.84
N CYS A 102 -5.53 -12.22 -2.57
CA CYS A 102 -4.41 -11.30 -2.65
C CYS A 102 -4.83 -9.85 -2.39
N CYS A 103 -4.02 -9.12 -1.63
CA CYS A 103 -4.10 -7.67 -1.58
C CYS A 103 -2.82 -7.05 -2.15
N MET A 104 -2.97 -5.90 -2.80
CA MET A 104 -1.86 -5.12 -3.33
C MET A 104 -1.92 -3.69 -2.83
N VAL A 105 -0.76 -3.15 -2.44
CA VAL A 105 -0.58 -1.74 -2.14
C VAL A 105 0.55 -1.17 -3.00
N LEU A 106 0.36 0.05 -3.50
CA LEU A 106 1.41 0.77 -4.21
C LEU A 106 2.45 1.29 -3.19
N GLY A 107 3.71 1.08 -3.51
CA GLY A 107 4.83 1.34 -2.61
C GLY A 107 5.07 2.82 -2.25
N ASP A 108 4.34 3.72 -2.90
CA ASP A 108 4.39 5.17 -2.70
C ASP A 108 3.09 5.76 -2.13
N ASN A 109 2.18 4.91 -1.67
CA ASN A 109 0.93 5.33 -1.08
C ASN A 109 0.99 5.23 0.46
N ILE A 110 0.54 6.29 1.12
CA ILE A 110 0.46 6.40 2.56
C ILE A 110 -1.00 6.53 2.96
N PHE A 111 -1.42 5.70 3.90
CA PHE A 111 -2.78 5.70 4.45
C PHE A 111 -2.73 5.99 5.95
N TYR A 112 -3.59 6.91 6.40
CA TYR A 112 -3.75 7.22 7.82
C TYR A 112 -5.20 7.55 8.14
N GLY A 113 -5.66 7.16 9.33
CA GLY A 113 -6.99 7.52 9.80
C GLY A 113 -7.50 6.61 10.91
N ALA A 114 -8.38 7.17 11.74
CA ALA A 114 -9.01 6.42 12.81
C ALA A 114 -9.88 5.28 12.24
N GLY A 115 -9.67 4.05 12.75
CA GLY A 115 -10.40 2.88 12.28
C GLY A 115 -9.88 2.24 11.00
N LEU A 116 -8.74 2.71 10.46
CA LEU A 116 -8.13 2.15 9.25
C LEU A 116 -7.96 0.63 9.35
N ARG A 117 -7.46 0.11 10.50
CA ARG A 117 -7.32 -1.34 10.75
C ARG A 117 -8.63 -2.10 10.48
N ARG A 118 -9.76 -1.64 11.05
CA ARG A 118 -11.07 -2.30 10.89
C ARG A 118 -11.53 -2.29 9.42
N LEU A 119 -11.29 -1.17 8.75
CA LEU A 119 -11.65 -1.00 7.35
C LEU A 119 -10.85 -1.98 6.45
N LEU A 120 -9.55 -2.14 6.71
CA LEU A 120 -8.69 -3.08 6.00
C LEU A 120 -9.10 -4.53 6.28
N GLN A 121 -9.32 -4.90 7.54
CA GLN A 121 -9.75 -6.24 7.92
C GLN A 121 -11.09 -6.60 7.28
N SER A 122 -12.05 -5.65 7.19
CA SER A 122 -13.30 -5.90 6.49
C SER A 122 -13.14 -6.09 4.98
N ALA A 123 -12.07 -5.58 4.37
CA ALA A 123 -11.74 -5.86 2.97
C ALA A 123 -11.11 -7.25 2.80
N VAL A 124 -10.30 -7.69 3.76
CA VAL A 124 -9.78 -9.08 3.83
C VAL A 124 -10.94 -10.06 3.92
N GLU A 125 -11.86 -9.87 4.89
CA GLU A 125 -13.04 -10.72 5.06
C GLU A 125 -13.89 -10.76 3.79
N ASN A 126 -14.07 -9.63 3.11
CA ASN A 126 -14.84 -9.56 1.87
C ASN A 126 -14.23 -10.40 0.76
N ALA A 127 -12.90 -10.37 0.61
CA ALA A 127 -12.21 -11.18 -0.39
C ALA A 127 -12.22 -12.68 -0.03
N GLU A 128 -11.97 -13.04 1.24
CA GLU A 128 -11.81 -14.44 1.67
C GLU A 128 -13.15 -15.16 1.86
N GLN A 129 -14.19 -14.47 2.31
CA GLN A 129 -15.47 -15.10 2.64
C GLN A 129 -16.54 -14.87 1.57
N ASN A 130 -16.55 -13.69 0.94
CA ASN A 130 -17.56 -13.31 -0.03
C ASN A 130 -17.07 -13.42 -1.48
N HIS A 131 -15.77 -13.70 -1.69
CA HIS A 131 -15.14 -13.76 -3.02
C HIS A 131 -15.35 -12.49 -3.84
N ARG A 132 -15.25 -11.33 -3.19
CA ARG A 132 -15.47 -10.02 -3.81
C ARG A 132 -14.21 -9.16 -3.72
N ALA A 133 -13.99 -8.37 -4.76
CA ALA A 133 -12.96 -7.35 -4.73
C ALA A 133 -13.37 -6.15 -3.85
N THR A 134 -12.40 -5.54 -3.20
CA THR A 134 -12.58 -4.25 -2.51
C THR A 134 -11.50 -3.27 -2.93
N VAL A 135 -11.93 -2.09 -3.37
CA VAL A 135 -11.05 -0.93 -3.62
C VAL A 135 -11.49 0.25 -2.75
N PHE A 136 -10.64 1.26 -2.64
CA PHE A 136 -10.91 2.42 -1.76
C PHE A 136 -11.01 3.69 -2.60
N GLY A 137 -12.11 4.41 -2.43
CA GLY A 137 -12.36 5.70 -3.07
C GLY A 137 -12.00 6.85 -2.13
N TYR A 138 -11.29 7.84 -2.64
CA TYR A 138 -10.91 9.06 -1.92
C TYR A 138 -11.27 10.30 -2.73
N HIS A 139 -11.88 11.30 -2.10
CA HIS A 139 -12.24 12.54 -2.77
C HIS A 139 -11.00 13.40 -3.02
N VAL A 140 -10.77 13.80 -4.28
CA VAL A 140 -9.62 14.57 -4.73
C VAL A 140 -10.05 15.83 -5.48
N GLU A 141 -9.20 16.86 -5.50
CA GLU A 141 -9.46 18.09 -6.26
C GLU A 141 -9.13 17.96 -7.74
N ASP A 142 -8.09 17.17 -8.09
CA ASP A 142 -7.65 16.93 -9.48
C ASP A 142 -7.84 15.43 -9.85
N PRO A 143 -9.07 15.02 -10.21
CA PRO A 143 -9.39 13.64 -10.49
C PRO A 143 -8.77 13.08 -11.78
N GLY A 144 -8.43 13.91 -12.77
CA GLY A 144 -7.93 13.47 -14.07
C GLY A 144 -6.59 12.71 -14.04
N ARG A 145 -5.93 12.65 -12.87
CA ARG A 145 -4.65 11.95 -12.68
C ARG A 145 -4.80 10.49 -12.27
N PHE A 146 -5.98 10.05 -11.89
CA PHE A 146 -6.26 8.78 -11.24
C PHE A 146 -7.30 7.95 -11.98
N GLY A 147 -7.43 6.70 -11.61
CA GLY A 147 -8.63 5.92 -11.89
C GLY A 147 -9.81 6.49 -11.12
N ILE A 148 -10.92 6.78 -11.78
CA ILE A 148 -12.08 7.45 -11.19
C ILE A 148 -13.25 6.49 -11.09
N VAL A 149 -13.89 6.46 -9.92
CA VAL A 149 -15.12 5.69 -9.68
C VAL A 149 -16.33 6.62 -9.73
N GLU A 150 -17.37 6.19 -10.47
CA GLU A 150 -18.65 6.86 -10.55
C GLU A 150 -19.71 6.10 -9.75
N PHE A 151 -20.56 6.85 -9.04
CA PHE A 151 -21.65 6.30 -8.23
C PHE A 151 -23.01 6.77 -8.76
N ASP A 152 -24.03 5.92 -8.66
CA ASP A 152 -25.41 6.32 -8.86
C ASP A 152 -25.99 7.04 -7.62
N ARG A 153 -27.29 7.38 -7.68
CA ARG A 153 -27.98 8.08 -6.59
C ARG A 153 -28.13 7.23 -5.32
N GLU A 154 -28.02 5.91 -5.45
CA GLU A 154 -28.07 4.93 -4.37
C GLU A 154 -26.67 4.58 -3.84
N ASN A 155 -25.61 5.34 -4.24
CA ASN A 155 -24.20 5.10 -3.91
C ASN A 155 -23.65 3.74 -4.38
N ARG A 156 -24.21 3.17 -5.46
CA ARG A 156 -23.66 1.97 -6.09
C ARG A 156 -22.68 2.37 -7.18
N VAL A 157 -21.59 1.62 -7.32
CA VAL A 157 -20.61 1.86 -8.38
C VAL A 157 -21.22 1.52 -9.75
N VAL A 158 -21.16 2.47 -10.68
CA VAL A 158 -21.68 2.31 -12.04
C VAL A 158 -20.61 2.31 -13.11
N SER A 159 -19.47 2.98 -12.87
CA SER A 159 -18.36 2.95 -13.81
C SER A 159 -17.01 3.21 -13.14
N LEU A 160 -15.94 2.78 -13.83
CA LEU A 160 -14.56 3.05 -13.51
C LEU A 160 -13.83 3.50 -14.78
N GLU A 161 -13.12 4.62 -14.72
CA GLU A 161 -12.39 5.17 -15.86
C GLU A 161 -10.95 5.51 -15.46
N GLU A 162 -9.97 5.03 -16.25
CA GLU A 162 -8.56 5.35 -16.02
C GLU A 162 -8.24 6.72 -16.59
N LYS A 163 -7.80 7.65 -15.75
CA LYS A 163 -7.35 9.00 -16.11
C LYS A 163 -8.24 9.68 -17.16
N PRO A 164 -9.55 9.81 -16.89
CA PRO A 164 -10.47 10.35 -17.88
C PRO A 164 -10.16 11.82 -18.18
N ALA A 165 -10.28 12.22 -19.46
CA ALA A 165 -10.13 13.61 -19.86
C ALA A 165 -11.25 14.51 -19.26
N VAL A 166 -12.44 13.92 -19.04
CA VAL A 166 -13.57 14.58 -18.38
C VAL A 166 -14.07 13.63 -17.28
N PRO A 167 -13.57 13.82 -16.03
CA PRO A 167 -13.96 12.98 -14.91
C PRO A 167 -15.45 13.08 -14.58
N LYS A 168 -16.09 11.95 -14.32
CA LYS A 168 -17.53 11.90 -13.95
C LYS A 168 -17.76 12.08 -12.45
N SER A 169 -16.70 11.96 -11.65
CA SER A 169 -16.72 12.21 -10.21
C SER A 169 -15.35 12.69 -9.73
N ASN A 170 -15.30 13.12 -8.47
CA ASN A 170 -14.04 13.47 -7.78
C ASN A 170 -13.52 12.35 -6.89
N TYR A 171 -14.04 11.11 -7.03
CA TYR A 171 -13.57 9.99 -6.23
C TYR A 171 -12.52 9.18 -7.00
N ALA A 172 -11.26 9.35 -6.59
CA ALA A 172 -10.15 8.57 -7.09
C ALA A 172 -10.10 7.19 -6.42
N VAL A 173 -9.81 6.15 -7.19
CA VAL A 173 -9.43 4.84 -6.64
C VAL A 173 -8.00 4.93 -6.15
N THR A 174 -7.79 4.66 -4.86
CA THR A 174 -6.46 4.71 -4.23
C THR A 174 -5.60 3.52 -4.63
N GLY A 175 -4.30 3.58 -4.35
CA GLY A 175 -3.38 2.48 -4.64
C GLY A 175 -3.42 1.34 -3.62
N LEU A 176 -4.62 0.88 -3.25
CA LEU A 176 -4.83 -0.23 -2.31
C LEU A 176 -6.01 -1.09 -2.77
N TYR A 177 -5.76 -2.37 -2.98
CA TYR A 177 -6.65 -3.30 -3.65
C TYR A 177 -6.71 -4.61 -2.90
N PHE A 178 -7.89 -5.20 -2.76
CA PHE A 178 -8.13 -6.53 -2.17
C PHE A 178 -8.95 -7.36 -3.14
N TYR A 179 -8.49 -8.56 -3.44
CA TYR A 179 -9.09 -9.45 -4.42
C TYR A 179 -9.14 -10.88 -3.92
N ASP A 180 -10.09 -11.64 -4.40
CA ASP A 180 -10.01 -13.10 -4.36
C ASP A 180 -8.99 -13.62 -5.39
N ASN A 181 -8.84 -14.93 -5.49
CA ASN A 181 -7.84 -15.57 -6.36
C ASN A 181 -8.05 -15.29 -7.86
N ARG A 182 -9.26 -14.98 -8.30
CA ARG A 182 -9.57 -14.67 -9.71
C ARG A 182 -8.74 -13.51 -10.27
N CYS A 183 -8.14 -12.69 -9.42
CA CYS A 183 -7.31 -11.56 -9.86
C CYS A 183 -6.13 -12.00 -10.74
N VAL A 184 -5.61 -13.21 -10.57
CA VAL A 184 -4.50 -13.75 -11.38
C VAL A 184 -4.99 -14.02 -12.79
N ASP A 185 -6.07 -14.78 -12.95
CA ASP A 185 -6.66 -15.11 -14.26
C ASP A 185 -7.15 -13.85 -14.97
N TYR A 186 -7.78 -12.94 -14.24
CA TYR A 186 -8.24 -11.67 -14.81
C TYR A 186 -7.07 -10.80 -15.29
N ALA A 187 -5.96 -10.74 -14.54
CA ALA A 187 -4.78 -9.99 -14.94
C ALA A 187 -4.10 -10.60 -16.17
N ASP A 188 -4.02 -11.93 -16.24
CA ASP A 188 -3.42 -12.65 -17.39
C ASP A 188 -4.25 -12.46 -18.67
N GLY A 189 -5.57 -12.33 -18.54
CA GLY A 189 -6.48 -12.07 -19.65
C GLY A 189 -6.56 -10.62 -20.14
N LEU A 190 -5.88 -9.66 -19.47
CA LEU A 190 -5.91 -8.26 -19.88
C LEU A 190 -5.13 -8.00 -21.16
N THR A 191 -5.61 -7.04 -21.94
CA THR A 191 -4.85 -6.49 -23.07
C THR A 191 -4.27 -5.12 -22.68
N PRO A 192 -3.04 -4.80 -23.11
CA PRO A 192 -2.46 -3.50 -22.83
C PRO A 192 -3.32 -2.35 -23.38
N SER A 193 -3.46 -1.29 -22.60
CA SER A 193 -4.16 -0.07 -22.99
C SER A 193 -3.43 0.67 -24.12
N ALA A 194 -4.00 1.77 -24.60
CA ALA A 194 -3.34 2.67 -25.57
C ALA A 194 -2.00 3.23 -25.05
N ARG A 195 -1.75 3.16 -23.73
CA ARG A 195 -0.48 3.54 -23.09
C ARG A 195 0.53 2.38 -23.05
N GLY A 196 0.17 1.18 -23.52
CA GLY A 196 0.98 -0.02 -23.44
C GLY A 196 1.01 -0.66 -22.04
N GLU A 197 0.08 -0.30 -21.14
CA GLU A 197 0.04 -0.75 -19.76
C GLU A 197 -1.14 -1.71 -19.50
N LEU A 198 -0.93 -2.74 -18.69
CA LEU A 198 -1.98 -3.57 -18.10
C LEU A 198 -2.61 -2.79 -16.94
N GLU A 199 -3.76 -2.15 -17.22
CA GLU A 199 -4.36 -1.22 -16.29
C GLU A 199 -5.07 -1.94 -15.15
N ILE A 200 -4.81 -1.50 -13.92
CA ILE A 200 -5.54 -1.99 -12.74
C ILE A 200 -7.04 -1.63 -12.81
N THR A 201 -7.35 -0.53 -13.47
CA THR A 201 -8.74 -0.10 -13.69
C THR A 201 -9.49 -1.10 -14.55
N ASP A 202 -8.84 -1.74 -15.53
CA ASP A 202 -9.47 -2.76 -16.36
C ASP A 202 -9.71 -4.06 -15.58
N LEU A 203 -8.77 -4.44 -14.70
CA LEU A 203 -8.99 -5.52 -13.73
C LEU A 203 -10.20 -5.24 -12.84
N ASN A 204 -10.31 -4.04 -12.29
CA ASN A 204 -11.44 -3.63 -11.46
C ASN A 204 -12.77 -3.63 -12.23
N ARG A 205 -12.75 -3.29 -13.54
CA ARG A 205 -13.93 -3.37 -14.41
C ARG A 205 -14.45 -4.78 -14.58
N LEU A 206 -13.56 -5.79 -14.66
CA LEU A 206 -13.99 -7.19 -14.72
C LEU A 206 -14.75 -7.60 -13.46
N TYR A 207 -14.27 -7.21 -12.28
CA TYR A 207 -15.00 -7.42 -11.03
C TYR A 207 -16.32 -6.65 -10.98
N LEU A 208 -16.36 -5.40 -11.47
CA LEU A 208 -17.60 -4.62 -11.55
C LEU A 208 -18.62 -5.28 -12.46
N GLN A 209 -18.20 -5.76 -13.64
CA GLN A 209 -19.08 -6.46 -14.60
C GLN A 209 -19.61 -7.78 -14.03
N ALA A 210 -18.82 -8.48 -13.21
CA ALA A 210 -19.26 -9.68 -12.52
C ALA A 210 -20.21 -9.38 -11.34
N GLY A 211 -20.38 -8.10 -10.96
CA GLY A 211 -21.16 -7.70 -9.78
C GLY A 211 -20.42 -7.91 -8.45
N ASP A 212 -19.12 -8.13 -8.50
CA ASP A 212 -18.26 -8.53 -7.37
C ASP A 212 -17.26 -7.45 -6.95
N LEU A 213 -17.49 -6.18 -7.27
CA LEU A 213 -16.67 -5.06 -6.82
C LEU A 213 -17.37 -4.26 -5.73
N ASP A 214 -16.71 -4.11 -4.60
CA ASP A 214 -17.07 -3.18 -3.55
C ASP A 214 -16.13 -1.97 -3.52
N VAL A 215 -16.67 -0.78 -3.31
CA VAL A 215 -15.88 0.44 -3.10
C VAL A 215 -16.15 0.97 -1.70
N LYS A 216 -15.09 1.05 -0.90
CA LYS A 216 -15.14 1.65 0.44
C LYS A 216 -14.61 3.08 0.38
N LEU A 217 -15.41 4.04 0.82
CA LEU A 217 -15.00 5.45 0.81
C LEU A 217 -14.15 5.77 2.04
N LEU A 218 -12.97 6.32 1.81
CA LEU A 218 -12.15 6.97 2.82
C LEU A 218 -12.70 8.39 3.02
N GLY A 219 -13.60 8.54 3.99
CA GLY A 219 -14.27 9.80 4.29
C GLY A 219 -13.40 10.75 5.13
N ARG A 220 -14.06 11.73 5.76
CA ARG A 220 -13.39 12.69 6.65
C ARG A 220 -12.68 11.98 7.80
N GLY A 221 -11.46 12.41 8.10
CA GLY A 221 -10.61 11.79 9.12
C GLY A 221 -9.65 10.73 8.59
N TYR A 222 -9.73 10.40 7.29
CA TYR A 222 -8.70 9.64 6.59
C TYR A 222 -7.81 10.56 5.77
N ALA A 223 -6.55 10.21 5.65
CA ALA A 223 -5.60 10.78 4.71
C ALA A 223 -5.09 9.67 3.78
N TRP A 224 -5.10 9.96 2.50
CA TRP A 224 -4.40 9.22 1.47
C TRP A 224 -3.44 10.16 0.77
N LEU A 225 -2.16 9.81 0.76
CA LEU A 225 -1.09 10.62 0.19
C LEU A 225 -0.39 9.81 -0.91
N ASP A 226 -0.45 10.31 -2.14
CA ASP A 226 0.32 9.81 -3.28
C ASP A 226 1.60 10.65 -3.40
N THR A 227 2.74 10.06 -3.06
CA THR A 227 4.04 10.74 -3.01
C THR A 227 4.73 10.79 -4.39
N GLY A 228 3.97 10.99 -5.46
CA GLY A 228 4.42 10.89 -6.85
C GLY A 228 5.22 12.08 -7.36
N THR A 229 5.23 13.23 -6.68
CA THR A 229 5.92 14.47 -7.05
C THR A 229 6.74 14.99 -5.88
N THR A 230 7.66 15.93 -6.14
CA THR A 230 8.47 16.58 -5.08
C THR A 230 7.60 17.30 -4.05
N ASP A 231 6.56 17.98 -4.51
CA ASP A 231 5.65 18.71 -3.62
C ASP A 231 4.83 17.75 -2.78
N SER A 232 4.23 16.70 -3.38
CA SER A 232 3.46 15.71 -2.63
C SER A 232 4.32 14.89 -1.66
N LEU A 233 5.60 14.64 -1.98
CA LEU A 233 6.55 14.03 -1.06
C LEU A 233 6.84 14.92 0.16
N LEU A 234 7.02 16.21 -0.06
CA LEU A 234 7.23 17.20 1.00
C LEU A 234 5.98 17.34 1.87
N GLU A 235 4.81 17.43 1.26
CA GLU A 235 3.51 17.50 1.94
C GLU A 235 3.28 16.26 2.81
N ALA A 236 3.59 15.05 2.29
CA ALA A 236 3.50 13.81 3.05
C ALA A 236 4.43 13.83 4.28
N GLY A 237 5.67 14.28 4.12
CA GLY A 237 6.61 14.44 5.24
C GLY A 237 6.11 15.42 6.29
N ASN A 238 5.56 16.56 5.87
CA ASN A 238 4.98 17.58 6.77
C ASN A 238 3.73 17.04 7.50
N PHE A 239 2.87 16.31 6.80
CA PHE A 239 1.69 15.66 7.39
C PHE A 239 2.11 14.66 8.48
N VAL A 240 2.99 13.72 8.16
CA VAL A 240 3.48 12.71 9.11
C VAL A 240 4.09 13.39 10.34
N ARG A 241 5.01 14.33 10.12
CA ARG A 241 5.64 15.10 11.20
C ARG A 241 4.61 15.77 12.11
N THR A 242 3.62 16.45 11.52
CA THR A 242 2.60 17.18 12.27
C THR A 242 1.78 16.25 13.15
N ILE A 243 1.29 15.14 12.59
CA ILE A 243 0.48 14.18 13.34
C ILE A 243 1.30 13.51 14.46
N GLN A 244 2.51 13.04 14.17
CA GLN A 244 3.38 12.41 15.15
C GLN A 244 3.69 13.36 16.32
N HIS A 245 3.99 14.63 16.03
CA HIS A 245 4.23 15.64 17.07
C HIS A 245 2.98 15.96 17.91
N GLN A 246 1.81 16.00 17.28
CA GLN A 246 0.57 16.33 17.99
C GLN A 246 0.07 15.20 18.89
N GLN A 247 0.24 13.95 18.43
CA GLN A 247 -0.32 12.78 19.10
C GLN A 247 0.72 12.04 19.97
N GLY A 248 2.00 12.29 19.76
CA GLY A 248 3.07 11.58 20.47
C GLY A 248 3.22 10.11 20.06
N VAL A 249 2.74 9.75 18.86
CA VAL A 249 2.81 8.39 18.31
C VAL A 249 3.47 8.36 16.95
N GLU A 250 4.08 7.24 16.59
CA GLU A 250 4.63 7.03 15.26
C GLU A 250 3.54 6.59 14.26
N ILE A 251 3.54 7.19 13.08
CA ILE A 251 2.74 6.68 11.97
C ILE A 251 3.53 5.58 11.26
N SER A 252 2.90 4.42 11.06
CA SER A 252 3.48 3.32 10.29
C SER A 252 4.83 2.83 10.83
N SER A 253 4.84 2.43 12.10
CA SER A 253 5.95 1.72 12.74
C SER A 253 5.75 0.21 12.57
N PRO A 254 6.49 -0.48 11.69
CA PRO A 254 6.31 -1.91 11.47
C PRO A 254 6.57 -2.75 12.72
N GLU A 255 7.58 -2.41 13.52
CA GLU A 255 7.93 -3.10 14.76
C GLU A 255 6.82 -3.00 15.79
N GLU A 256 6.25 -1.82 15.95
CA GLU A 256 5.14 -1.58 16.87
C GLU A 256 3.89 -2.36 16.44
N VAL A 257 3.52 -2.31 15.15
CA VAL A 257 2.37 -3.05 14.62
C VAL A 257 2.59 -4.55 14.75
N ALA A 258 3.81 -5.05 14.54
CA ALA A 258 4.15 -6.45 14.77
C ALA A 258 3.95 -6.85 16.24
N TYR A 259 4.37 -6.01 17.17
CA TYR A 259 4.20 -6.22 18.60
C TYR A 259 2.72 -6.21 19.03
N ILE A 260 1.95 -5.22 18.57
CA ILE A 260 0.51 -5.12 18.85
C ILE A 260 -0.27 -6.32 18.29
N ASN A 261 0.14 -6.82 17.12
CA ASN A 261 -0.44 -8.01 16.51
C ASN A 261 -0.01 -9.33 17.21
N GLY A 262 0.91 -9.26 18.18
CA GLY A 262 1.46 -10.45 18.84
C GLY A 262 2.36 -11.30 17.92
N TRP A 263 2.92 -10.70 16.87
CA TRP A 263 3.80 -11.40 15.93
C TRP A 263 5.27 -11.42 16.38
N ILE A 264 5.64 -10.49 17.23
CA ILE A 264 6.94 -10.42 17.92
C ILE A 264 6.72 -10.21 19.42
N THR A 265 7.71 -10.57 20.22
CA THR A 265 7.68 -10.40 21.67
C THR A 265 8.15 -9.00 22.10
N ALA A 266 7.94 -8.66 23.38
CA ALA A 266 8.48 -7.43 23.96
C ALA A 266 10.04 -7.42 23.92
N ASP A 267 10.67 -8.57 24.08
CA ASP A 267 12.14 -8.69 23.99
C ASP A 267 12.63 -8.44 22.56
N ASP A 268 11.92 -8.94 21.55
CA ASP A 268 12.21 -8.67 20.14
C ASP A 268 12.08 -7.17 19.83
N LEU A 269 11.01 -6.53 20.32
CA LEU A 269 10.79 -5.09 20.17
C LEU A 269 11.90 -4.28 20.87
N ALA A 270 12.30 -4.68 22.08
CA ALA A 270 13.41 -4.05 22.81
C ALA A 270 14.74 -4.22 22.07
N ALA A 271 14.97 -5.38 21.45
CA ALA A 271 16.17 -5.62 20.63
C ALA A 271 16.15 -4.73 19.37
N ALA A 272 15.00 -4.63 18.67
CA ALA A 272 14.82 -3.74 17.53
C ALA A 272 15.08 -2.27 17.92
N ALA A 273 14.51 -1.79 19.04
CA ALA A 273 14.75 -0.44 19.54
C ALA A 273 16.24 -0.13 19.75
N LYS A 274 17.02 -1.10 20.23
CA LYS A 274 18.48 -0.95 20.43
C LYS A 274 19.23 -0.77 19.10
N THR A 275 18.78 -1.39 18.00
CA THR A 275 19.44 -1.26 16.70
C THR A 275 19.31 0.16 16.13
N TYR A 276 18.26 0.88 16.50
CA TYR A 276 18.05 2.28 16.10
C TYR A 276 18.81 3.28 16.97
N GLY A 277 19.47 2.81 18.03
CA GLY A 277 20.41 3.59 18.85
C GLY A 277 19.76 4.81 19.52
N LYS A 278 20.31 6.00 19.27
CA LYS A 278 19.85 7.27 19.87
C LYS A 278 18.82 8.01 19.00
N SER A 279 18.28 7.38 17.98
CA SER A 279 17.27 8.02 17.14
C SER A 279 15.95 8.23 17.91
N ALA A 280 15.15 9.21 17.49
CA ALA A 280 13.81 9.43 18.04
C ALA A 280 12.93 8.18 17.87
N TYR A 281 13.04 7.49 16.73
CA TYR A 281 12.32 6.25 16.45
C TYR A 281 12.69 5.13 17.43
N GLY A 282 14.00 4.95 17.74
CA GLY A 282 14.44 3.98 18.76
C GLY A 282 13.95 4.32 20.16
N ALA A 283 13.94 5.61 20.53
CA ALA A 283 13.39 6.07 21.81
C ALA A 283 11.89 5.81 21.92
N TYR A 284 11.15 6.03 20.83
CA TYR A 284 9.72 5.72 20.73
C TYR A 284 9.44 4.22 20.96
N LEU A 285 10.13 3.33 20.26
CA LEU A 285 9.97 1.88 20.45
C LEU A 285 10.28 1.44 21.90
N GLN A 286 11.25 2.07 22.55
CA GLN A 286 11.51 1.83 23.98
C GLN A 286 10.35 2.27 24.86
N ALA A 287 9.69 3.40 24.56
CA ALA A 287 8.49 3.85 25.26
C ALA A 287 7.30 2.88 25.08
N VAL A 288 7.14 2.31 23.88
CA VAL A 288 6.16 1.24 23.62
C VAL A 288 6.44 0.02 24.49
N VAL A 289 7.69 -0.44 24.55
CA VAL A 289 8.09 -1.59 25.42
C VAL A 289 7.77 -1.34 26.89
N ARG A 290 7.96 -0.09 27.38
CA ARG A 290 7.64 0.28 28.77
C ARG A 290 6.14 0.49 29.04
N GLY A 291 5.28 0.39 28.01
CA GLY A 291 3.84 0.63 28.14
C GLY A 291 3.48 2.11 28.36
N GLU A 292 4.34 3.04 27.99
CA GLU A 292 4.12 4.49 28.10
C GLU A 292 3.24 5.02 26.96
N ILE A 293 3.14 4.30 25.87
CA ILE A 293 2.27 4.61 24.72
C ILE A 293 0.99 3.79 24.86
N GLN A 294 -0.16 4.48 24.86
CA GLN A 294 -1.50 3.86 24.94
C GLN A 294 -2.25 4.10 23.61
N TYR A 295 -3.05 3.09 23.18
CA TYR A 295 -3.77 3.08 21.90
C TYR A 295 -5.29 3.17 22.10
#